data_d740fffe6770b295060863fa81945e67
#
_entry.id   d740fffe6770b295060863fa81945e67
#
_cell.length_a   1.000
_cell.length_b   1.000
_cell.length_c   1.000
_cell.angle_alpha   90.00
_cell.angle_beta   90.00
_cell.angle_gamma   90.00
#
_symmetry.space_group_name_H-M   'P 1'
#
loop_
_entity.id
_entity.type
_entity.pdbx_description
1 polymer ?
#
loop_
_entity_poly.entity_id
_entity_poly.type
_entity_poly.pdbx_seq_one_letter_code
_entity_poly.pdbx_strand_id
1 'polypeptide(L)'
;MKVNRNFDNLVPNYLFAEIAKRVNEYCNANPDKKVIKLGIGDVTLPLPKIAVEALKKGADDLGNKETFKGYPDYEGYEFVRKAVSDYYNTFGVKVDPSEILITDGAKSDSGNIGDIFDKDNTVLVTDPVYPVYVDSNIMAGRKIIYADSNESNGFCAMPNEDVKADIIYLCSPNNPTGSAYSYDQLKTWVDYANKNDAIIIFDAAYEAFITDDSPRSIFAVEGARTCAIELCSLSKTAGFTGTRCGYTIIPKELERDGKNIYKLWYRREATKFNGVSWPVQCAAAAVLSEEGQKEFKENISYYQENAKIIASAMDELGIYYTGGKNSPYIWLKCPNGMGSWEFFDYLLENANVVGTPCEGFGKNGEGYFRLTSFGDRENTIEAVRRIKELLSK
;
A
#
# COMPACT_ATOMS: atom_id res chain seq x y z
N MET A 1 7.23 36.57 -3.88
CA MET A 1 6.91 35.23 -3.38
C MET A 1 7.66 34.20 -4.23
N LYS A 2 8.24 33.17 -3.64
CA LYS A 2 8.88 32.05 -4.35
C LYS A 2 8.09 30.77 -4.09
N VAL A 3 7.89 29.96 -5.11
CA VAL A 3 7.30 28.62 -4.99
C VAL A 3 8.38 27.57 -4.73
N ASN A 4 7.99 26.38 -4.26
CA ASN A 4 8.91 25.27 -4.08
C ASN A 4 9.35 24.71 -5.44
N ARG A 5 10.62 24.93 -5.80
CA ARG A 5 11.17 24.50 -7.10
C ARG A 5 11.44 23.00 -7.20
N ASN A 6 11.40 22.28 -6.09
CA ASN A 6 11.54 20.81 -6.14
C ASN A 6 10.42 20.14 -6.95
N PHE A 7 9.25 20.79 -7.06
CA PHE A 7 8.15 20.31 -7.91
C PHE A 7 8.50 20.24 -9.41
N ASP A 8 9.49 21.03 -9.85
CA ASP A 8 9.97 20.99 -11.24
C ASP A 8 10.70 19.66 -11.57
N ASN A 9 11.08 18.88 -10.52
CA ASN A 9 11.76 17.59 -10.65
C ASN A 9 10.80 16.39 -10.66
N LEU A 10 9.50 16.60 -10.47
CA LEU A 10 8.50 15.54 -10.55
C LEU A 10 8.27 15.12 -12.00
N VAL A 11 7.94 13.85 -12.20
CA VAL A 11 7.53 13.36 -13.53
C VAL A 11 6.28 14.13 -13.97
N PRO A 12 6.26 14.73 -15.19
CA PRO A 12 5.19 15.63 -15.63
C PRO A 12 3.79 14.99 -15.65
N ASN A 13 3.71 13.70 -15.96
CA ASN A 13 2.44 12.96 -16.04
C ASN A 13 2.39 11.87 -14.96
N TYR A 14 1.46 12.02 -14.04
CA TYR A 14 1.17 10.95 -13.08
C TYR A 14 0.59 9.75 -13.85
N LEU A 15 1.22 8.57 -13.72
CA LEU A 15 0.92 7.32 -14.43
C LEU A 15 -0.59 7.07 -14.60
N PHE A 16 -1.35 7.15 -13.51
CA PHE A 16 -2.79 6.83 -13.52
C PHE A 16 -3.64 7.85 -14.29
N ALA A 17 -3.18 9.09 -14.44
CA ALA A 17 -3.86 10.10 -15.25
C ALA A 17 -3.71 9.79 -16.75
N GLU A 18 -2.53 9.36 -17.19
CA GLU A 18 -2.29 8.97 -18.58
C GLU A 18 -3.09 7.70 -18.94
N ILE A 19 -3.13 6.69 -18.05
CA ILE A 19 -3.98 5.51 -18.22
C ILE A 19 -5.46 5.93 -18.42
N ALA A 20 -5.96 6.76 -17.51
CA ALA A 20 -7.36 7.21 -17.57
C ALA A 20 -7.66 7.95 -18.88
N LYS A 21 -6.75 8.80 -19.35
CA LYS A 21 -6.88 9.53 -20.62
C LYS A 21 -6.99 8.55 -21.79
N ARG A 22 -6.04 7.64 -21.97
CA ARG A 22 -6.04 6.64 -23.07
C ARG A 22 -7.28 5.76 -23.06
N VAL A 23 -7.69 5.28 -21.89
CA VAL A 23 -8.91 4.47 -21.76
C VAL A 23 -10.15 5.26 -22.16
N ASN A 24 -10.27 6.52 -21.73
CA ASN A 24 -11.42 7.36 -22.08
C ASN A 24 -11.45 7.65 -23.60
N GLU A 25 -10.30 7.96 -24.20
CA GLU A 25 -10.19 8.16 -25.65
C GLU A 25 -10.63 6.91 -26.42
N TYR A 26 -10.15 5.74 -26.00
CA TYR A 26 -10.54 4.46 -26.61
C TYR A 26 -12.04 4.15 -26.45
N CYS A 27 -12.61 4.33 -25.25
CA CYS A 27 -14.04 4.09 -25.01
C CYS A 27 -14.93 5.03 -25.81
N ASN A 28 -14.53 6.31 -25.96
CA ASN A 28 -15.27 7.28 -26.78
C ASN A 28 -15.25 6.91 -28.27
N ALA A 29 -14.14 6.36 -28.76
CA ALA A 29 -14.03 5.90 -30.16
C ALA A 29 -14.70 4.52 -30.38
N ASN A 30 -14.95 3.75 -29.32
CA ASN A 30 -15.50 2.39 -29.40
C ASN A 30 -16.65 2.20 -28.39
N PRO A 31 -17.77 2.90 -28.51
CA PRO A 31 -18.84 2.91 -27.50
C PRO A 31 -19.52 1.55 -27.28
N ASP A 32 -19.49 0.66 -28.29
CA ASP A 32 -20.09 -0.68 -28.22
C ASP A 32 -19.18 -1.74 -27.59
N LYS A 33 -17.92 -1.39 -27.29
CA LYS A 33 -16.97 -2.34 -26.70
C LYS A 33 -16.97 -2.24 -25.18
N LYS A 34 -17.17 -3.38 -24.51
CA LYS A 34 -17.05 -3.48 -23.04
C LYS A 34 -15.58 -3.63 -22.66
N VAL A 35 -14.99 -2.56 -22.10
CA VAL A 35 -13.63 -2.57 -21.53
C VAL A 35 -13.67 -3.06 -20.09
N ILE A 36 -12.84 -4.05 -19.76
CA ILE A 36 -12.69 -4.60 -18.41
C ILE A 36 -11.41 -4.01 -17.80
N LYS A 37 -11.55 -3.39 -16.62
CA LYS A 37 -10.44 -2.69 -15.94
C LYS A 37 -9.88 -3.56 -14.81
N LEU A 38 -8.67 -4.09 -14.99
CA LEU A 38 -7.89 -4.83 -14.01
C LEU A 38 -6.60 -4.09 -13.58
N GLY A 39 -6.56 -2.77 -13.74
CA GLY A 39 -5.39 -1.95 -13.40
C GLY A 39 -5.55 -1.11 -12.12
N ILE A 40 -6.79 -0.92 -11.66
CA ILE A 40 -7.09 -0.03 -10.53
C ILE A 40 -6.76 -0.73 -9.22
N GLY A 41 -5.91 -0.10 -8.40
CA GLY A 41 -5.60 -0.56 -7.05
C GLY A 41 -6.65 -0.13 -6.02
N ASP A 42 -7.94 -0.19 -6.37
CA ASP A 42 -9.05 0.12 -5.47
C ASP A 42 -9.95 -1.09 -5.28
N VAL A 43 -10.47 -1.24 -4.06
CA VAL A 43 -11.39 -2.32 -3.72
C VAL A 43 -12.77 -2.06 -4.36
N THR A 44 -13.47 -3.14 -4.70
CA THR A 44 -14.77 -3.08 -5.39
C THR A 44 -15.93 -3.65 -4.58
N LEU A 45 -15.63 -4.45 -3.56
CA LEU A 45 -16.65 -4.97 -2.65
C LEU A 45 -17.07 -3.89 -1.64
N PRO A 46 -18.33 -3.91 -1.18
CA PRO A 46 -18.83 -2.98 -0.19
C PRO A 46 -18.12 -3.16 1.16
N LEU A 47 -18.24 -2.14 2.01
CA LEU A 47 -17.80 -2.21 3.40
C LEU A 47 -18.43 -3.39 4.14
N PRO A 48 -17.73 -4.02 5.09
CA PRO A 48 -18.32 -4.95 6.04
C PRO A 48 -19.57 -4.37 6.70
N LYS A 49 -20.59 -5.19 6.96
CA LYS A 49 -21.86 -4.73 7.54
C LYS A 49 -21.66 -4.08 8.90
N ILE A 50 -20.80 -4.68 9.73
CA ILE A 50 -20.47 -4.15 11.04
C ILE A 50 -19.86 -2.73 10.96
N ALA A 51 -19.08 -2.42 9.93
CA ALA A 51 -18.56 -1.08 9.68
C ALA A 51 -19.66 -0.09 9.34
N VAL A 52 -20.60 -0.49 8.46
CA VAL A 52 -21.73 0.35 8.06
C VAL A 52 -22.64 0.67 9.26
N GLU A 53 -22.91 -0.31 10.11
CA GLU A 53 -23.71 -0.13 11.33
C GLU A 53 -23.00 0.81 12.32
N ALA A 54 -21.69 0.64 12.52
CA ALA A 54 -20.92 1.52 13.38
C ALA A 54 -20.83 2.96 12.84
N LEU A 55 -20.71 3.14 11.51
CA LEU A 55 -20.77 4.46 10.86
C LEU A 55 -22.12 5.16 11.13
N LYS A 56 -23.25 4.44 10.96
CA LYS A 56 -24.58 4.99 11.21
C LYS A 56 -24.73 5.40 12.66
N LYS A 57 -24.37 4.51 13.60
CA LYS A 57 -24.41 4.81 15.02
C LYS A 57 -23.54 6.01 15.38
N GLY A 58 -22.31 6.07 14.84
CA GLY A 58 -21.44 7.21 15.06
C GLY A 58 -21.99 8.52 14.50
N ALA A 59 -22.72 8.49 13.40
CA ALA A 59 -23.43 9.65 12.87
C ALA A 59 -24.60 10.07 13.77
N ASP A 60 -25.37 9.11 14.29
CA ASP A 60 -26.45 9.36 15.25
C ASP A 60 -25.91 10.00 16.55
N ASP A 61 -24.76 9.51 17.04
CA ASP A 61 -24.08 10.10 18.21
C ASP A 61 -23.75 11.58 18.02
N LEU A 62 -23.33 11.99 16.81
CA LEU A 62 -23.03 13.39 16.49
C LEU A 62 -24.28 14.25 16.38
N GLY A 63 -25.44 13.66 16.10
CA GLY A 63 -26.72 14.33 16.02
C GLY A 63 -27.40 14.58 17.40
N ASN A 64 -26.89 13.98 18.46
CA ASN A 64 -27.48 14.01 19.78
C ASN A 64 -26.57 14.77 20.75
N LYS A 65 -27.11 15.77 21.43
CA LYS A 65 -26.41 16.64 22.40
C LYS A 65 -25.67 15.84 23.49
N GLU A 66 -26.21 14.72 23.94
CA GLU A 66 -25.68 13.93 25.05
C GLU A 66 -24.50 13.06 24.62
N THR A 67 -24.42 12.66 23.34
CA THR A 67 -23.40 11.78 22.79
C THR A 67 -22.45 12.49 21.84
N PHE A 68 -22.69 13.75 21.52
CA PHE A 68 -21.87 14.56 20.62
C PHE A 68 -20.39 14.49 20.95
N LYS A 69 -19.58 14.32 19.91
CA LYS A 69 -18.11 14.32 19.97
C LYS A 69 -17.55 15.47 19.15
N GLY A 70 -16.67 16.26 19.77
CA GLY A 70 -15.86 17.27 19.10
C GLY A 70 -14.61 16.67 18.46
N TYR A 71 -13.52 17.46 18.46
CA TYR A 71 -12.23 16.96 18.00
C TYR A 71 -11.78 15.76 18.83
N PRO A 72 -11.28 14.69 18.20
CA PRO A 72 -10.66 13.56 18.92
C PRO A 72 -9.32 13.97 19.53
N ASP A 73 -8.79 13.10 20.39
CA ASP A 73 -7.37 13.16 20.77
C ASP A 73 -6.49 13.05 19.49
N TYR A 74 -5.34 13.69 19.49
CA TYR A 74 -4.47 13.75 18.31
C TYR A 74 -3.98 12.37 17.85
N GLU A 75 -3.83 11.43 18.77
CA GLU A 75 -3.51 10.03 18.47
C GLU A 75 -4.73 9.16 18.14
N GLY A 76 -5.93 9.72 18.18
CA GLY A 76 -7.19 8.99 18.05
C GLY A 76 -7.71 8.44 19.39
N TYR A 77 -8.95 7.98 19.41
CA TYR A 77 -9.58 7.47 20.61
C TYR A 77 -8.92 6.19 21.13
N GLU A 78 -8.81 6.05 22.45
CA GLU A 78 -8.15 4.91 23.09
C GLU A 78 -8.79 3.57 22.69
N PHE A 79 -10.11 3.48 22.56
CA PHE A 79 -10.78 2.25 22.18
C PHE A 79 -10.40 1.76 20.78
N VAL A 80 -10.09 2.66 19.84
CA VAL A 80 -9.62 2.29 18.50
C VAL A 80 -8.17 1.82 18.55
N ARG A 81 -7.30 2.54 19.27
CA ARG A 81 -5.90 2.16 19.47
C ARG A 81 -5.80 0.80 20.16
N LYS A 82 -6.69 0.53 21.13
CA LYS A 82 -6.79 -0.79 21.74
C LYS A 82 -7.25 -1.85 20.74
N ALA A 83 -8.24 -1.57 19.89
CA ALA A 83 -8.68 -2.51 18.87
C ALA A 83 -7.57 -2.86 17.87
N VAL A 84 -6.71 -1.89 17.51
CA VAL A 84 -5.51 -2.15 16.70
C VAL A 84 -4.53 -3.04 17.45
N SER A 85 -4.23 -2.76 18.71
CA SER A 85 -3.34 -3.59 19.53
C SER A 85 -3.87 -5.03 19.67
N ASP A 86 -5.16 -5.21 19.92
CA ASP A 86 -5.82 -6.51 20.01
C ASP A 86 -5.74 -7.26 18.65
N TYR A 87 -5.89 -6.56 17.53
CA TYR A 87 -5.74 -7.12 16.19
C TYR A 87 -4.32 -7.66 15.94
N TYR A 88 -3.28 -6.91 16.34
CA TYR A 88 -1.88 -7.36 16.24
C TYR A 88 -1.61 -8.61 17.07
N ASN A 89 -2.23 -8.72 18.24
CA ASN A 89 -2.12 -9.91 19.08
C ASN A 89 -2.66 -11.17 18.37
N THR A 90 -3.60 -11.05 17.41
CA THR A 90 -4.16 -12.21 16.67
C THR A 90 -3.13 -12.91 15.78
N PHE A 91 -2.04 -12.21 15.41
CA PHE A 91 -0.92 -12.79 14.66
C PHE A 91 0.42 -12.71 15.40
N GLY A 92 0.34 -12.65 16.74
CA GLY A 92 1.50 -12.85 17.62
C GLY A 92 2.42 -11.64 17.79
N VAL A 93 2.03 -10.47 17.31
CA VAL A 93 2.80 -9.22 17.44
C VAL A 93 2.21 -8.36 18.55
N LYS A 94 3.06 -7.90 19.47
CA LYS A 94 2.66 -7.05 20.59
C LYS A 94 3.02 -5.60 20.29
N VAL A 95 1.99 -4.74 20.25
CA VAL A 95 2.12 -3.30 20.16
C VAL A 95 1.30 -2.65 21.27
N ASP A 96 1.86 -1.64 21.94
CA ASP A 96 1.15 -0.94 23.01
C ASP A 96 0.18 0.08 22.38
N PRO A 97 -1.07 0.21 22.84
CA PRO A 97 -2.01 1.21 22.35
C PRO A 97 -1.45 2.65 22.36
N SER A 98 -0.53 2.95 23.28
CA SER A 98 0.11 4.27 23.36
C SER A 98 1.15 4.54 22.25
N GLU A 99 1.55 3.52 21.48
CA GLU A 99 2.47 3.63 20.34
C GLU A 99 1.73 3.87 19.01
N ILE A 100 0.40 3.83 19.03
CA ILE A 100 -0.47 3.88 17.87
C ILE A 100 -1.07 5.27 17.69
N LEU A 101 -1.00 5.81 16.48
CA LEU A 101 -1.71 7.03 16.07
C LEU A 101 -2.68 6.70 14.94
N ILE A 102 -3.95 7.03 15.11
CA ILE A 102 -5.01 6.81 14.11
C ILE A 102 -4.97 7.94 13.09
N THR A 103 -4.90 7.59 11.81
CA THR A 103 -4.70 8.51 10.69
C THR A 103 -5.74 8.30 9.59
N ASP A 104 -5.69 9.12 8.55
CA ASP A 104 -6.57 8.98 7.38
C ASP A 104 -6.04 8.00 6.31
N GLY A 105 -4.99 7.25 6.63
CA GLY A 105 -4.48 6.13 5.83
C GLY A 105 -3.03 6.25 5.42
N ALA A 106 -2.42 5.10 5.12
CA ALA A 106 -1.00 4.96 4.82
C ALA A 106 -0.47 5.86 3.70
N LYS A 107 -1.33 6.28 2.74
CA LYS A 107 -0.90 7.19 1.67
C LYS A 107 -0.49 8.55 2.20
N SER A 108 -1.31 9.17 3.05
CA SER A 108 -0.98 10.45 3.67
C SER A 108 0.17 10.29 4.66
N ASP A 109 0.19 9.20 5.43
CA ASP A 109 1.28 8.92 6.37
C ASP A 109 2.61 8.79 5.65
N SER A 110 2.68 7.97 4.58
CA SER A 110 3.92 7.77 3.82
C SER A 110 4.42 9.05 3.14
N GLY A 111 3.51 9.92 2.72
CA GLY A 111 3.87 11.21 2.13
C GLY A 111 4.29 12.26 3.16
N ASN A 112 3.76 12.16 4.38
CA ASN A 112 3.92 13.18 5.42
C ASN A 112 4.94 12.81 6.50
N ILE A 113 5.27 11.54 6.69
CA ILE A 113 6.22 11.10 7.73
C ILE A 113 7.60 11.75 7.55
N GLY A 114 7.93 12.12 6.32
CA GLY A 114 9.12 12.87 6.01
C GLY A 114 9.23 14.24 6.68
N ASP A 115 8.10 14.83 7.13
CA ASP A 115 8.09 16.15 7.80
C ASP A 115 8.92 16.16 9.11
N ILE A 116 9.10 14.99 9.74
CA ILE A 116 9.85 14.89 11.00
C ILE A 116 11.35 14.65 10.81
N PHE A 117 11.82 14.53 9.57
CA PHE A 117 13.22 14.29 9.22
C PHE A 117 13.79 15.45 8.42
N ASP A 118 15.07 15.74 8.63
CA ASP A 118 15.75 16.77 7.88
C ASP A 118 15.80 16.46 6.38
N LYS A 119 15.84 17.52 5.57
CA LYS A 119 15.92 17.42 4.09
C LYS A 119 17.26 16.85 3.60
N ASP A 120 18.31 16.94 4.41
CA ASP A 120 19.65 16.47 4.05
C ASP A 120 19.79 14.94 4.20
N ASN A 121 18.80 14.26 4.80
CA ASN A 121 18.75 12.80 4.86
C ASN A 121 18.65 12.16 3.46
N THR A 122 19.41 11.11 3.25
CA THR A 122 19.34 10.28 2.04
C THR A 122 18.26 9.21 2.20
N VAL A 123 17.37 9.14 1.22
CA VAL A 123 16.25 8.20 1.19
C VAL A 123 16.56 7.04 0.27
N LEU A 124 16.39 5.81 0.75
CA LEU A 124 16.45 4.60 -0.06
C LEU A 124 15.04 4.07 -0.31
N VAL A 125 14.75 3.78 -1.58
CA VAL A 125 13.53 3.10 -2.03
C VAL A 125 13.91 1.90 -2.91
N THR A 126 13.04 0.92 -3.03
CA THR A 126 13.20 -0.16 -4.02
C THR A 126 12.85 0.36 -5.43
N ASP A 127 13.37 -0.26 -6.47
CA ASP A 127 12.93 -0.03 -7.85
C ASP A 127 12.53 -1.38 -8.46
N PRO A 128 11.25 -1.64 -8.79
CA PRO A 128 10.10 -0.71 -8.82
C PRO A 128 9.57 -0.30 -7.43
N VAL A 129 8.86 0.83 -7.38
CA VAL A 129 8.40 1.46 -6.14
C VAL A 129 7.03 2.11 -6.27
N TYR A 130 6.28 2.18 -5.19
CA TYR A 130 5.08 3.00 -5.12
C TYR A 130 5.44 4.50 -5.20
N PRO A 131 4.94 5.26 -6.21
CA PRO A 131 5.44 6.60 -6.52
C PRO A 131 5.41 7.61 -5.37
N VAL A 132 4.50 7.44 -4.40
CA VAL A 132 4.36 8.38 -3.29
C VAL A 132 5.65 8.53 -2.47
N TYR A 133 6.42 7.46 -2.29
CA TYR A 133 7.67 7.53 -1.53
C TYR A 133 8.73 8.37 -2.25
N VAL A 134 8.76 8.30 -3.58
CA VAL A 134 9.65 9.09 -4.42
C VAL A 134 9.18 10.54 -4.47
N ASP A 135 7.94 10.77 -4.88
CA ASP A 135 7.39 12.09 -5.13
C ASP A 135 7.42 12.98 -3.87
N SER A 136 7.03 12.43 -2.72
CA SER A 136 7.04 13.18 -1.46
C SER A 136 8.45 13.62 -1.04
N ASN A 137 9.45 12.77 -1.28
CA ASN A 137 10.83 13.08 -0.97
C ASN A 137 11.48 14.02 -2.01
N ILE A 138 11.09 13.93 -3.30
CA ILE A 138 11.46 14.95 -4.30
C ILE A 138 10.87 16.31 -3.91
N MET A 139 9.58 16.38 -3.53
CA MET A 139 8.95 17.63 -3.08
C MET A 139 9.69 18.25 -1.88
N ALA A 140 10.20 17.40 -0.98
CA ALA A 140 11.01 17.83 0.17
C ALA A 140 12.46 18.21 -0.18
N GLY A 141 12.93 17.90 -1.39
CA GLY A 141 14.29 18.16 -1.86
C GLY A 141 15.34 17.18 -1.33
N ARG A 142 14.92 15.96 -0.95
CA ARG A 142 15.84 14.91 -0.48
C ARG A 142 16.51 14.17 -1.63
N LYS A 143 17.71 13.69 -1.35
CA LYS A 143 18.41 12.76 -2.25
C LYS A 143 17.77 11.38 -2.15
N ILE A 144 17.45 10.78 -3.30
CA ILE A 144 16.90 9.42 -3.39
C ILE A 144 17.92 8.50 -4.02
N ILE A 145 18.08 7.32 -3.45
CA ILE A 145 18.86 6.21 -3.98
C ILE A 145 17.94 5.00 -4.13
N TYR A 146 18.26 4.13 -5.09
CA TYR A 146 17.41 3.00 -5.45
C TYR A 146 18.12 1.69 -5.17
N ALA A 147 17.40 0.74 -4.58
CA ALA A 147 17.82 -0.65 -4.45
C ALA A 147 17.15 -1.46 -5.55
N ASP A 148 17.93 -2.11 -6.40
CA ASP A 148 17.41 -2.86 -7.53
C ASP A 148 16.59 -4.08 -7.08
N SER A 149 15.37 -4.14 -7.57
CA SER A 149 14.42 -5.23 -7.38
C SER A 149 14.05 -5.80 -8.75
N ASN A 150 14.30 -7.09 -8.98
CA ASN A 150 14.15 -7.73 -10.29
C ASN A 150 13.89 -9.23 -10.17
N GLU A 151 13.83 -9.94 -11.30
CA GLU A 151 13.58 -11.39 -11.32
C GLU A 151 14.59 -12.18 -10.48
N SER A 152 15.87 -11.79 -10.47
CA SER A 152 16.92 -12.56 -9.79
C SER A 152 16.79 -12.56 -8.26
N ASN A 153 16.11 -11.56 -7.70
CA ASN A 153 15.84 -11.47 -6.26
C ASN A 153 14.33 -11.57 -5.93
N GLY A 154 13.52 -12.06 -6.87
CA GLY A 154 12.07 -12.22 -6.71
C GLY A 154 11.35 -10.90 -6.41
N PHE A 155 11.88 -9.78 -6.88
CA PHE A 155 11.41 -8.43 -6.59
C PHE A 155 11.39 -8.08 -5.08
N CYS A 156 12.30 -8.69 -4.32
CA CYS A 156 12.60 -8.36 -2.93
C CYS A 156 14.04 -7.88 -2.84
N ALA A 157 14.25 -6.58 -3.05
CA ALA A 157 15.59 -5.97 -2.95
C ALA A 157 16.19 -6.20 -1.57
N MET A 158 17.51 -6.37 -1.52
CA MET A 158 18.28 -6.52 -0.29
C MET A 158 19.20 -5.32 -0.09
N PRO A 159 19.57 -4.99 1.16
CA PRO A 159 20.47 -3.87 1.41
C PRO A 159 21.87 -4.13 0.82
N ASN A 160 22.48 -3.07 0.31
CA ASN A 160 23.89 -3.06 -0.08
C ASN A 160 24.70 -2.39 1.03
N GLU A 161 25.65 -3.10 1.62
CA GLU A 161 26.49 -2.62 2.73
C GLU A 161 27.38 -1.41 2.37
N ASP A 162 27.70 -1.24 1.08
CA ASP A 162 28.47 -0.11 0.58
C ASP A 162 27.65 1.18 0.41
N VAL A 163 26.34 1.08 0.54
CA VAL A 163 25.41 2.19 0.35
C VAL A 163 24.87 2.60 1.72
N LYS A 164 24.95 3.89 2.06
CA LYS A 164 24.34 4.43 3.28
C LYS A 164 23.07 5.19 2.95
N ALA A 165 22.03 4.89 3.70
CA ALA A 165 20.75 5.60 3.68
C ALA A 165 20.32 5.93 5.10
N ASP A 166 19.63 7.05 5.27
CA ASP A 166 19.11 7.49 6.56
C ASP A 166 17.67 7.07 6.75
N ILE A 167 16.88 7.07 5.65
CA ILE A 167 15.48 6.69 5.61
C ILE A 167 15.28 5.61 4.54
N ILE A 168 14.64 4.51 4.91
CA ILE A 168 14.42 3.35 4.03
C ILE A 168 12.94 3.09 3.93
N TYR A 169 12.35 3.17 2.73
CA TYR A 169 10.97 2.75 2.51
C TYR A 169 10.92 1.30 2.03
N LEU A 170 10.20 0.46 2.77
CA LEU A 170 9.90 -0.92 2.40
C LEU A 170 8.38 -1.11 2.41
N CYS A 171 7.85 -1.81 1.41
CA CYS A 171 6.44 -2.19 1.35
C CYS A 171 6.34 -3.71 1.26
N SER A 172 5.61 -4.34 2.20
CA SER A 172 5.42 -5.79 2.19
C SER A 172 4.04 -6.17 2.76
N PRO A 173 3.22 -6.85 1.94
CA PRO A 173 3.38 -7.15 0.53
C PRO A 173 3.49 -5.91 -0.35
N ASN A 174 4.30 -6.00 -1.42
CA ASN A 174 4.69 -4.82 -2.18
C ASN A 174 3.64 -4.39 -3.22
N ASN A 175 3.42 -3.10 -3.31
CA ASN A 175 2.85 -2.44 -4.47
C ASN A 175 4.00 -1.74 -5.23
N PRO A 176 4.34 -2.15 -6.49
CA PRO A 176 3.45 -2.82 -7.44
C PRO A 176 3.67 -4.33 -7.63
N THR A 177 4.75 -4.93 -7.14
CA THR A 177 5.23 -6.26 -7.55
C THR A 177 4.45 -7.43 -6.94
N GLY A 178 3.69 -7.19 -5.88
CA GLY A 178 2.99 -8.23 -5.14
C GLY A 178 3.88 -9.15 -4.32
N SER A 179 5.20 -8.96 -4.33
CA SER A 179 6.17 -9.74 -3.56
C SER A 179 6.04 -9.44 -2.06
N ALA A 180 6.29 -10.42 -1.23
CA ALA A 180 6.37 -10.28 0.22
C ALA A 180 7.75 -10.72 0.71
N TYR A 181 8.34 -9.94 1.61
CA TYR A 181 9.60 -10.29 2.24
C TYR A 181 9.43 -11.44 3.23
N SER A 182 10.39 -12.36 3.26
CA SER A 182 10.51 -13.36 4.32
C SER A 182 11.02 -12.73 5.62
N TYR A 183 10.92 -13.48 6.73
CA TYR A 183 11.49 -13.06 8.02
C TYR A 183 12.99 -12.74 7.90
N ASP A 184 13.77 -13.62 7.27
CA ASP A 184 15.23 -13.46 7.15
C ASP A 184 15.61 -12.26 6.30
N GLN A 185 14.85 -11.99 5.24
CA GLN A 185 15.05 -10.80 4.41
C GLN A 185 14.76 -9.51 5.19
N LEU A 186 13.66 -9.46 5.94
CA LEU A 186 13.35 -8.32 6.81
C LEU A 186 14.37 -8.19 7.95
N LYS A 187 14.85 -9.31 8.51
CA LYS A 187 15.90 -9.28 9.54
C LYS A 187 17.19 -8.65 9.00
N THR A 188 17.57 -8.96 7.78
CA THR A 188 18.72 -8.34 7.12
C THR A 188 18.55 -6.82 6.98
N TRP A 189 17.35 -6.35 6.60
CA TRP A 189 17.05 -4.92 6.55
C TRP A 189 17.06 -4.25 7.93
N VAL A 190 16.54 -4.91 8.95
CA VAL A 190 16.55 -4.43 10.34
C VAL A 190 17.96 -4.33 10.87
N ASP A 191 18.81 -5.33 10.60
CA ASP A 191 20.22 -5.31 11.01
C ASP A 191 20.99 -4.20 10.30
N TYR A 192 20.77 -4.05 8.99
CA TYR A 192 21.34 -2.96 8.21
C TYR A 192 20.92 -1.58 8.79
N ALA A 193 19.65 -1.37 9.08
CA ALA A 193 19.14 -0.11 9.60
C ALA A 193 19.72 0.21 10.98
N ASN A 194 19.76 -0.76 11.87
CA ASN A 194 20.37 -0.59 13.21
C ASN A 194 21.88 -0.30 13.14
N LYS A 195 22.60 -0.99 12.24
CA LYS A 195 24.05 -0.77 12.03
C LYS A 195 24.36 0.64 11.50
N ASN A 196 23.50 1.19 10.65
CA ASN A 196 23.72 2.47 9.98
C ASN A 196 22.96 3.64 10.64
N ASP A 197 22.33 3.43 11.78
CA ASP A 197 21.46 4.41 12.47
C ASP A 197 20.31 4.93 11.59
N ALA A 198 19.87 4.13 10.61
CA ALA A 198 18.80 4.44 9.69
C ALA A 198 17.40 4.15 10.28
N ILE A 199 16.36 4.71 9.66
CA ILE A 199 14.96 4.39 9.98
C ILE A 199 14.30 3.70 8.79
N ILE A 200 13.62 2.59 9.07
CA ILE A 200 12.74 1.91 8.12
C ILE A 200 11.32 2.48 8.27
N ILE A 201 10.77 2.98 7.17
CA ILE A 201 9.34 3.26 7.01
C ILE A 201 8.74 2.05 6.33
N PHE A 202 8.05 1.21 7.10
CA PHE A 202 7.48 -0.04 6.64
C PHE A 202 5.99 0.13 6.31
N ASP A 203 5.65 0.04 5.03
CA ASP A 203 4.26 0.10 4.56
C ASP A 203 3.65 -1.30 4.54
N ALA A 204 2.73 -1.56 5.48
CA ALA A 204 2.01 -2.81 5.66
C ALA A 204 0.55 -2.75 5.14
N ALA A 205 0.25 -1.88 4.18
CA ALA A 205 -1.12 -1.66 3.69
C ALA A 205 -1.81 -2.93 3.13
N TYR A 206 -1.05 -3.97 2.82
CA TYR A 206 -1.56 -5.25 2.28
C TYR A 206 -1.34 -6.44 3.23
N GLU A 207 -0.98 -6.20 4.49
CA GLU A 207 -0.63 -7.24 5.47
C GLU A 207 -1.72 -8.33 5.61
N ALA A 208 -3.00 -7.93 5.52
CA ALA A 208 -4.13 -8.83 5.67
C ALA A 208 -4.26 -9.86 4.51
N PHE A 209 -3.57 -9.65 3.39
CA PHE A 209 -3.51 -10.58 2.26
C PHE A 209 -2.49 -11.70 2.43
N ILE A 210 -1.61 -11.63 3.42
CA ILE A 210 -0.59 -12.64 3.67
C ILE A 210 -1.24 -13.96 4.08
N THR A 211 -0.89 -15.05 3.39
CA THR A 211 -1.44 -16.40 3.59
C THR A 211 -0.40 -17.44 3.98
N ASP A 212 0.88 -17.07 3.97
CA ASP A 212 1.99 -17.94 4.37
C ASP A 212 2.72 -17.35 5.60
N ASP A 213 3.93 -17.87 5.88
CA ASP A 213 4.72 -17.49 7.05
C ASP A 213 5.45 -16.14 6.91
N SER A 214 5.17 -15.37 5.84
CA SER A 214 5.72 -14.02 5.69
C SER A 214 5.23 -13.11 6.82
N PRO A 215 6.11 -12.27 7.41
CA PRO A 215 5.71 -11.38 8.50
C PRO A 215 4.62 -10.37 8.07
N ARG A 216 3.56 -10.29 8.84
CA ARG A 216 2.48 -9.31 8.64
C ARG A 216 2.83 -7.93 9.17
N SER A 217 3.83 -7.85 10.03
CA SER A 217 4.34 -6.63 10.65
C SER A 217 5.85 -6.69 10.75
N ILE A 218 6.51 -5.54 10.56
CA ILE A 218 7.96 -5.45 10.80
C ILE A 218 8.31 -5.74 12.25
N PHE A 219 7.39 -5.50 13.19
CA PHE A 219 7.60 -5.75 14.61
C PHE A 219 7.57 -7.23 15.01
N ALA A 220 7.26 -8.14 14.07
CA ALA A 220 7.54 -9.57 14.24
C ALA A 220 9.04 -9.89 14.16
N VAL A 221 9.86 -8.95 13.65
CA VAL A 221 11.29 -9.14 13.40
C VAL A 221 12.09 -8.57 14.58
N GLU A 222 12.98 -9.38 15.14
CA GLU A 222 13.86 -8.97 16.24
C GLU A 222 14.71 -7.75 15.86
N GLY A 223 14.75 -6.75 16.74
CA GLY A 223 15.49 -5.51 16.55
C GLY A 223 14.72 -4.42 15.77
N ALA A 224 13.53 -4.70 15.23
CA ALA A 224 12.77 -3.70 14.46
C ALA A 224 12.30 -2.51 15.31
N ARG A 225 12.01 -2.71 16.59
CA ARG A 225 11.50 -1.66 17.47
C ARG A 225 12.48 -0.50 17.67
N THR A 226 13.76 -0.71 17.41
CA THR A 226 14.79 0.33 17.51
C THR A 226 15.11 1.04 16.20
N CYS A 227 14.47 0.64 15.09
CA CYS A 227 14.77 1.23 13.78
C CYS A 227 13.56 1.34 12.83
N ALA A 228 12.35 0.94 13.22
CA ALA A 228 11.22 0.91 12.29
C ALA A 228 10.02 1.73 12.78
N ILE A 229 9.33 2.33 11.79
CA ILE A 229 7.99 2.90 11.88
C ILE A 229 7.12 2.08 10.95
N GLU A 230 5.92 1.66 11.40
CA GLU A 230 4.99 0.91 10.55
C GLU A 230 3.78 1.76 10.20
N LEU A 231 3.44 1.75 8.91
CA LEU A 231 2.27 2.43 8.35
C LEU A 231 1.25 1.40 7.91
N CYS A 232 0.00 1.53 8.36
CA CYS A 232 -1.08 0.61 8.04
C CYS A 232 -2.31 1.32 7.50
N SER A 233 -3.11 0.59 6.73
CA SER A 233 -4.31 1.13 6.10
C SER A 233 -5.47 0.15 6.18
N LEU A 234 -6.63 0.61 6.62
CA LEU A 234 -7.87 -0.14 6.50
C LEU A 234 -8.47 -0.09 5.09
N SER A 235 -7.87 0.70 4.18
CA SER A 235 -8.35 0.83 2.79
C SER A 235 -8.43 -0.51 2.08
N LYS A 236 -7.41 -1.38 2.23
CA LYS A 236 -7.35 -2.67 1.55
C LYS A 236 -7.82 -3.82 2.43
N THR A 237 -7.62 -3.71 3.73
CA THR A 237 -8.05 -4.70 4.72
C THR A 237 -9.57 -4.78 4.83
N ALA A 238 -10.24 -3.61 4.94
CA ALA A 238 -11.68 -3.54 5.24
C ALA A 238 -12.48 -2.61 4.31
N GLY A 239 -11.92 -2.21 3.16
CA GLY A 239 -12.65 -1.41 2.17
C GLY A 239 -12.74 0.09 2.47
N PHE A 240 -11.92 0.63 3.37
CA PHE A 240 -11.98 2.04 3.83
C PHE A 240 -11.38 3.04 2.82
N THR A 241 -11.39 2.74 1.53
CA THR A 241 -10.87 3.63 0.49
C THR A 241 -11.62 4.96 0.41
N GLY A 242 -12.93 4.94 0.63
CA GLY A 242 -13.78 6.14 0.62
C GLY A 242 -13.95 6.81 1.99
N THR A 243 -13.83 6.06 3.08
CA THR A 243 -14.01 6.58 4.45
C THR A 243 -12.75 7.15 5.06
N ARG A 244 -11.58 6.73 4.58
CA ARG A 244 -10.24 7.16 5.00
C ARG A 244 -9.92 6.83 6.46
N CYS A 245 -9.26 5.71 6.69
CA CYS A 245 -8.68 5.37 8.00
C CYS A 245 -7.47 4.45 7.85
N GLY A 246 -6.48 4.69 8.65
CA GLY A 246 -5.28 3.90 8.84
C GLY A 246 -4.68 4.20 10.19
N TYR A 247 -3.48 3.76 10.41
CA TYR A 247 -2.73 4.05 11.63
C TYR A 247 -1.23 3.93 11.41
N THR A 248 -0.48 4.68 12.21
CA THR A 248 0.97 4.60 12.30
C THR A 248 1.36 4.01 13.65
N ILE A 249 2.30 3.09 13.68
CA ILE A 249 2.88 2.52 14.91
C ILE A 249 4.33 2.96 15.04
N ILE A 250 4.65 3.61 16.16
CA ILE A 250 6.00 4.09 16.47
C ILE A 250 6.37 3.65 17.89
N PRO A 251 7.34 2.73 18.04
CA PRO A 251 7.79 2.31 19.35
C PRO A 251 8.28 3.49 20.22
N LYS A 252 7.93 3.48 21.50
CA LYS A 252 8.31 4.56 22.43
C LYS A 252 9.82 4.68 22.65
N GLU A 253 10.55 3.60 22.45
CA GLU A 253 12.00 3.53 22.53
C GLU A 253 12.73 4.02 21.28
N LEU A 254 12.01 4.28 20.17
CA LEU A 254 12.64 4.72 18.93
C LEU A 254 13.12 6.16 19.04
N GLU A 255 14.42 6.32 19.00
CA GLU A 255 15.10 7.63 19.10
C GLU A 255 16.13 7.79 17.98
N ARG A 256 16.29 9.00 17.46
CA ARG A 256 17.34 9.41 16.52
C ARG A 256 17.78 10.82 16.85
N ASP A 257 19.09 11.10 16.77
CA ASP A 257 19.68 12.43 17.05
C ASP A 257 19.22 12.99 18.42
N GLY A 258 19.11 12.13 19.43
CA GLY A 258 18.64 12.49 20.76
C GLY A 258 17.16 12.92 20.82
N LYS A 259 16.38 12.62 19.79
CA LYS A 259 14.95 12.93 19.71
C LYS A 259 14.12 11.65 19.66
N ASN A 260 13.06 11.63 20.44
CA ASN A 260 12.07 10.57 20.40
C ASN A 260 11.17 10.73 19.18
N ILE A 261 11.15 9.74 18.30
CA ILE A 261 10.44 9.78 17.00
C ILE A 261 8.92 9.82 17.18
N TYR A 262 8.37 9.08 18.16
CA TYR A 262 6.94 9.15 18.46
C TYR A 262 6.51 10.57 18.81
N LYS A 263 7.28 11.29 19.65
CA LYS A 263 6.96 12.66 20.05
C LYS A 263 7.00 13.63 18.87
N LEU A 264 7.92 13.43 17.92
CA LEU A 264 8.00 14.28 16.72
C LEU A 264 6.77 14.04 15.83
N TRP A 265 6.39 12.79 15.59
CA TRP A 265 5.21 12.45 14.78
C TRP A 265 3.92 12.92 15.46
N TYR A 266 3.75 12.65 16.75
CA TYR A 266 2.63 13.19 17.54
C TYR A 266 2.52 14.73 17.41
N ARG A 267 3.63 15.45 17.52
CA ARG A 267 3.64 16.91 17.37
C ARG A 267 3.25 17.35 15.95
N ARG A 268 3.70 16.62 14.94
CA ARG A 268 3.31 16.85 13.54
C ARG A 268 1.80 16.66 13.37
N GLU A 269 1.25 15.55 13.85
CA GLU A 269 -0.18 15.25 13.79
C GLU A 269 -1.00 16.32 14.52
N ALA A 270 -0.63 16.69 15.72
CA ALA A 270 -1.26 17.77 16.48
C ALA A 270 -1.22 19.14 15.78
N THR A 271 -0.27 19.36 14.88
CA THR A 271 -0.11 20.65 14.18
C THR A 271 -0.81 20.69 12.83
N LYS A 272 -0.84 19.60 12.09
CA LYS A 272 -1.28 19.55 10.69
C LYS A 272 -2.48 18.64 10.43
N PHE A 273 -2.97 17.92 11.46
CA PHE A 273 -4.07 16.99 11.36
C PHE A 273 -4.87 16.98 12.66
N ASN A 274 -6.21 17.06 12.60
CA ASN A 274 -7.09 17.08 13.76
C ASN A 274 -7.78 15.73 14.04
N GLY A 275 -7.21 14.65 13.52
CA GLY A 275 -7.72 13.30 13.72
C GLY A 275 -8.85 12.88 12.78
N VAL A 276 -9.10 11.58 12.74
CA VAL A 276 -10.17 10.94 11.97
C VAL A 276 -11.50 11.19 12.64
N SER A 277 -12.58 11.35 11.88
CA SER A 277 -13.92 11.61 12.41
C SER A 277 -14.42 10.48 13.31
N TRP A 278 -15.27 10.84 14.30
CA TRP A 278 -15.86 9.89 15.23
C TRP A 278 -16.53 8.68 14.57
N PRO A 279 -17.42 8.83 13.55
CA PRO A 279 -18.07 7.68 12.93
C PRO A 279 -17.07 6.72 12.27
N VAL A 280 -16.02 7.27 11.65
CA VAL A 280 -14.99 6.44 10.99
C VAL A 280 -14.13 5.69 12.00
N GLN A 281 -13.80 6.31 13.14
CA GLN A 281 -13.08 5.61 14.21
C GLN A 281 -13.95 4.52 14.87
N CYS A 282 -15.26 4.74 15.04
CA CYS A 282 -16.18 3.68 15.48
C CYS A 282 -16.19 2.49 14.52
N ALA A 283 -16.24 2.76 13.21
CA ALA A 283 -16.21 1.73 12.19
C ALA A 283 -14.84 1.00 12.16
N ALA A 284 -13.73 1.72 12.34
CA ALA A 284 -12.40 1.14 12.42
C ALA A 284 -12.28 0.16 13.59
N ALA A 285 -12.74 0.53 14.78
CA ALA A 285 -12.75 -0.40 15.91
C ALA A 285 -13.66 -1.61 15.67
N ALA A 286 -14.83 -1.40 15.04
CA ALA A 286 -15.78 -2.47 14.75
C ALA A 286 -15.19 -3.51 13.78
N VAL A 287 -14.52 -3.10 12.69
CA VAL A 287 -13.93 -4.05 11.75
C VAL A 287 -12.72 -4.79 12.31
N LEU A 288 -12.00 -4.22 13.27
CA LEU A 288 -10.87 -4.88 13.92
C LEU A 288 -11.30 -5.84 15.04
N SER A 289 -12.57 -5.85 15.44
CA SER A 289 -13.11 -6.85 16.35
C SER A 289 -13.07 -8.26 15.76
N GLU A 290 -13.22 -9.30 16.59
CA GLU A 290 -13.26 -10.69 16.11
C GLU A 290 -14.35 -10.92 15.04
N GLU A 291 -15.52 -10.31 15.22
CA GLU A 291 -16.64 -10.39 14.26
C GLU A 291 -16.33 -9.64 12.97
N GLY A 292 -15.81 -8.42 13.08
CA GLY A 292 -15.40 -7.62 11.91
C GLY A 292 -14.30 -8.27 11.10
N GLN A 293 -13.34 -8.95 11.77
CA GLN A 293 -12.30 -9.70 11.09
C GLN A 293 -12.85 -10.87 10.26
N LYS A 294 -13.94 -11.53 10.71
CA LYS A 294 -14.60 -12.58 9.91
C LYS A 294 -15.18 -11.98 8.62
N GLU A 295 -15.88 -10.85 8.71
CA GLU A 295 -16.48 -10.20 7.55
C GLU A 295 -15.43 -9.69 6.52
N PHE A 296 -14.39 -9.00 6.96
CA PHE A 296 -13.40 -8.53 5.99
C PHE A 296 -12.53 -9.65 5.39
N LYS A 297 -12.30 -10.75 6.11
CA LYS A 297 -11.61 -11.93 5.58
C LYS A 297 -12.37 -12.59 4.44
N GLU A 298 -13.70 -12.56 4.45
CA GLU A 298 -14.51 -13.02 3.32
C GLU A 298 -14.23 -12.17 2.06
N ASN A 299 -14.18 -10.85 2.20
CA ASN A 299 -13.85 -9.95 1.10
C ASN A 299 -12.42 -10.18 0.58
N ILE A 300 -11.45 -10.37 1.47
CA ILE A 300 -10.07 -10.69 1.10
C ILE A 300 -9.99 -12.03 0.37
N SER A 301 -10.69 -13.06 0.86
CA SER A 301 -10.75 -14.37 0.22
C SER A 301 -11.31 -14.28 -1.21
N TYR A 302 -12.34 -13.46 -1.42
CA TYR A 302 -12.89 -13.21 -2.75
C TYR A 302 -11.82 -12.65 -3.70
N TYR A 303 -11.02 -11.68 -3.27
CA TYR A 303 -9.94 -11.12 -4.07
C TYR A 303 -8.77 -12.10 -4.27
N GLN A 304 -8.44 -12.90 -3.27
CA GLN A 304 -7.42 -13.95 -3.39
C GLN A 304 -7.81 -15.03 -4.41
N GLU A 305 -9.09 -15.38 -4.49
CA GLU A 305 -9.58 -16.29 -5.52
C GLU A 305 -9.51 -15.67 -6.93
N ASN A 306 -9.81 -14.37 -7.08
CA ASN A 306 -9.59 -13.66 -8.34
C ASN A 306 -8.10 -13.65 -8.72
N ALA A 307 -7.22 -13.44 -7.74
CA ALA A 307 -5.78 -13.49 -7.98
C ALA A 307 -5.32 -14.87 -8.48
N LYS A 308 -5.85 -15.96 -7.90
CA LYS A 308 -5.58 -17.32 -8.37
C LYS A 308 -6.04 -17.55 -9.81
N ILE A 309 -7.21 -17.01 -10.21
CA ILE A 309 -7.70 -17.11 -11.59
C ILE A 309 -6.73 -16.44 -12.56
N ILE A 310 -6.24 -15.24 -12.23
CA ILE A 310 -5.28 -14.51 -13.07
C ILE A 310 -3.93 -15.24 -13.10
N ALA A 311 -3.40 -15.66 -11.95
CA ALA A 311 -2.13 -16.36 -11.82
C ALA A 311 -2.11 -17.68 -12.60
N SER A 312 -3.16 -18.50 -12.48
CA SER A 312 -3.29 -19.75 -13.24
C SER A 312 -3.27 -19.54 -14.75
N ALA A 313 -3.82 -18.43 -15.23
CA ALA A 313 -3.76 -18.11 -16.66
C ALA A 313 -2.33 -17.74 -17.10
N MET A 314 -1.56 -17.07 -16.24
CA MET A 314 -0.15 -16.77 -16.53
C MET A 314 0.68 -18.05 -16.57
N ASP A 315 0.42 -18.99 -15.64
CA ASP A 315 1.05 -20.32 -15.66
C ASP A 315 0.75 -21.08 -16.96
N GLU A 316 -0.51 -21.13 -17.39
CA GLU A 316 -0.92 -21.78 -18.64
C GLU A 316 -0.30 -21.15 -19.90
N LEU A 317 -0.07 -19.84 -19.89
CA LEU A 317 0.56 -19.08 -20.97
C LEU A 317 2.11 -19.13 -20.90
N GLY A 318 2.69 -19.69 -19.83
CA GLY A 318 4.15 -19.68 -19.61
C GLY A 318 4.73 -18.29 -19.38
N ILE A 319 3.90 -17.34 -18.88
CA ILE A 319 4.32 -15.96 -18.61
C ILE A 319 4.88 -15.88 -17.19
N TYR A 320 6.09 -15.36 -17.04
CA TYR A 320 6.67 -15.08 -15.72
C TYR A 320 5.84 -14.04 -14.97
N TYR A 321 5.57 -14.28 -13.70
CA TYR A 321 4.91 -13.32 -12.81
C TYR A 321 5.35 -13.47 -11.35
N THR A 322 5.08 -12.42 -10.56
CA THR A 322 5.14 -12.43 -9.09
C THR A 322 3.83 -11.90 -8.50
N GLY A 323 3.63 -12.09 -7.21
CA GLY A 323 2.41 -11.68 -6.53
C GLY A 323 1.27 -12.69 -6.67
N GLY A 324 0.04 -12.26 -6.42
CA GLY A 324 -1.16 -13.08 -6.52
C GLY A 324 -1.39 -14.08 -5.36
N LYS A 325 -0.39 -14.31 -4.50
CA LYS A 325 -0.48 -15.18 -3.31
C LYS A 325 -0.75 -14.36 -2.05
N ASN A 326 0.17 -13.47 -1.72
CA ASN A 326 0.13 -12.61 -0.53
C ASN A 326 -0.30 -11.17 -0.85
N SER A 327 -0.83 -10.93 -2.04
CA SER A 327 -1.13 -9.61 -2.55
C SER A 327 -2.25 -9.67 -3.59
N PRO A 328 -3.04 -8.61 -3.74
CA PRO A 328 -4.01 -8.49 -4.83
C PRO A 328 -3.36 -8.19 -6.19
N TYR A 329 -2.06 -7.96 -6.24
CA TYR A 329 -1.34 -7.60 -7.46
C TYR A 329 -0.67 -8.81 -8.08
N ILE A 330 -0.78 -8.90 -9.41
CA ILE A 330 -0.05 -9.82 -10.26
C ILE A 330 0.85 -8.97 -11.17
N TRP A 331 2.14 -9.07 -10.95
CA TRP A 331 3.19 -8.38 -11.69
C TRP A 331 3.76 -9.35 -12.70
N LEU A 332 3.41 -9.18 -13.97
CA LEU A 332 3.77 -10.09 -15.03
C LEU A 332 4.75 -9.47 -16.03
N LYS A 333 5.58 -10.29 -16.65
CA LYS A 333 6.47 -9.89 -17.73
C LYS A 333 5.66 -9.70 -19.01
N CYS A 334 5.87 -8.59 -19.71
CA CYS A 334 5.23 -8.37 -20.99
C CYS A 334 5.66 -9.45 -21.99
N PRO A 335 4.73 -10.11 -22.68
CA PRO A 335 5.06 -11.16 -23.64
C PRO A 335 5.78 -10.61 -24.87
N ASN A 336 6.52 -11.49 -25.58
CA ASN A 336 7.19 -11.18 -26.84
C ASN A 336 8.17 -9.98 -26.81
N GLY A 337 8.67 -9.62 -25.62
CA GLY A 337 9.59 -8.49 -25.45
C GLY A 337 8.96 -7.13 -25.62
N MET A 338 7.63 -7.04 -25.56
CA MET A 338 6.92 -5.75 -25.61
C MET A 338 7.31 -4.85 -24.43
N GLY A 339 7.35 -3.54 -24.66
CA GLY A 339 7.42 -2.55 -23.60
C GLY A 339 6.10 -2.46 -22.82
N SER A 340 6.15 -1.81 -21.65
CA SER A 340 4.99 -1.72 -20.73
C SER A 340 3.78 -1.02 -21.39
N TRP A 341 4.00 0.11 -22.08
CA TRP A 341 2.94 0.84 -22.79
C TRP A 341 2.50 0.18 -24.09
N GLU A 342 3.41 -0.47 -24.80
CA GLU A 342 3.07 -1.26 -25.98
C GLU A 342 2.11 -2.40 -25.63
N PHE A 343 2.38 -3.11 -24.54
CA PHE A 343 1.50 -4.18 -24.07
C PHE A 343 0.16 -3.62 -23.54
N PHE A 344 0.16 -2.43 -22.93
CA PHE A 344 -1.08 -1.75 -22.54
C PHE A 344 -1.98 -1.49 -23.74
N ASP A 345 -1.45 -0.85 -24.79
CA ASP A 345 -2.22 -0.54 -26.00
C ASP A 345 -2.66 -1.83 -26.70
N TYR A 346 -1.77 -2.85 -26.77
CA TYR A 346 -2.08 -4.16 -27.36
C TYR A 346 -3.26 -4.86 -26.68
N LEU A 347 -3.30 -4.88 -25.33
CA LEU A 347 -4.40 -5.47 -24.58
C LEU A 347 -5.70 -4.65 -24.71
N LEU A 348 -5.62 -3.34 -24.65
CA LEU A 348 -6.77 -2.46 -24.77
C LEU A 348 -7.47 -2.64 -26.13
N GLU A 349 -6.71 -2.60 -27.20
CA GLU A 349 -7.23 -2.65 -28.57
C GLU A 349 -7.75 -4.04 -28.97
N ASN A 350 -7.06 -5.12 -28.58
CA ASN A 350 -7.32 -6.46 -29.07
C ASN A 350 -8.12 -7.33 -28.09
N ALA A 351 -8.05 -7.06 -26.79
CA ALA A 351 -8.79 -7.81 -25.76
C ALA A 351 -9.82 -6.94 -25.02
N ASN A 352 -9.80 -5.63 -25.18
CA ASN A 352 -10.58 -4.68 -24.37
C ASN A 352 -10.37 -4.90 -22.86
N VAL A 353 -9.10 -5.12 -22.46
CA VAL A 353 -8.69 -5.30 -21.08
C VAL A 353 -7.66 -4.23 -20.74
N VAL A 354 -7.76 -3.65 -19.55
CA VAL A 354 -6.85 -2.63 -19.04
C VAL A 354 -6.17 -3.10 -17.77
N GLY A 355 -4.86 -3.05 -17.77
CA GLY A 355 -4.01 -3.18 -16.58
C GLY A 355 -3.19 -1.92 -16.35
N THR A 356 -2.06 -2.03 -15.67
CA THR A 356 -1.17 -0.90 -15.39
C THR A 356 0.18 -1.15 -16.05
N PRO A 357 0.64 -0.29 -16.98
CA PRO A 357 2.00 -0.35 -17.52
C PRO A 357 2.99 0.00 -16.42
N CYS A 358 4.04 -0.79 -16.27
CA CYS A 358 4.85 -0.75 -15.06
C CYS A 358 6.09 0.15 -15.15
N GLU A 359 6.40 0.72 -16.30
CA GLU A 359 7.43 1.76 -16.46
C GLU A 359 7.24 2.92 -15.46
N GLY A 360 5.98 3.28 -15.16
CA GLY A 360 5.66 4.35 -14.22
C GLY A 360 5.97 4.07 -12.75
N PHE A 361 6.43 2.86 -12.41
CA PHE A 361 6.87 2.50 -11.06
C PHE A 361 8.39 2.51 -10.88
N GLY A 362 9.14 2.84 -11.92
CA GLY A 362 10.59 2.89 -11.91
C GLY A 362 11.24 2.20 -13.11
N LYS A 363 12.55 2.33 -13.21
CA LYS A 363 13.33 1.80 -14.35
C LYS A 363 13.17 0.28 -14.51
N ASN A 364 13.17 -0.46 -13.39
CA ASN A 364 13.04 -1.92 -13.41
C ASN A 364 11.57 -2.38 -13.63
N GLY A 365 10.66 -1.43 -13.80
CA GLY A 365 9.26 -1.70 -14.18
C GLY A 365 9.04 -1.78 -15.69
N GLU A 366 10.00 -1.31 -16.52
CA GLU A 366 9.86 -1.41 -17.97
C GLU A 366 9.88 -2.87 -18.43
N GLY A 367 9.01 -3.22 -19.37
CA GLY A 367 8.79 -4.59 -19.83
C GLY A 367 7.93 -5.44 -18.88
N TYR A 368 7.33 -4.82 -17.85
CA TYR A 368 6.38 -5.46 -16.94
C TYR A 368 5.02 -4.79 -16.97
N PHE A 369 4.02 -5.56 -16.52
CA PHE A 369 2.63 -5.13 -16.49
C PHE A 369 1.96 -5.61 -15.20
N ARG A 370 1.14 -4.78 -14.57
CA ARG A 370 0.44 -5.15 -13.35
C ARG A 370 -1.06 -5.34 -13.60
N LEU A 371 -1.56 -6.51 -13.25
CA LEU A 371 -2.98 -6.79 -13.07
C LEU A 371 -3.34 -6.79 -11.59
N THR A 372 -4.61 -6.54 -11.29
CA THR A 372 -5.15 -6.53 -9.93
C THR A 372 -6.35 -7.45 -9.82
N SER A 373 -6.47 -8.10 -8.66
CA SER A 373 -7.58 -8.98 -8.34
C SER A 373 -8.80 -8.27 -7.72
N PHE A 374 -8.75 -6.95 -7.59
CA PHE A 374 -9.85 -6.17 -7.01
C PHE A 374 -11.11 -6.06 -7.89
N GLY A 375 -11.10 -6.66 -9.07
CA GLY A 375 -12.24 -6.66 -9.97
C GLY A 375 -13.41 -7.55 -9.52
N ASP A 376 -14.53 -7.37 -10.18
CA ASP A 376 -15.63 -8.32 -10.12
C ASP A 376 -15.20 -9.69 -10.67
N ARG A 377 -15.72 -10.79 -10.08
CA ARG A 377 -15.36 -12.18 -10.44
C ARG A 377 -15.65 -12.51 -11.90
N GLU A 378 -16.84 -12.18 -12.38
CA GLU A 378 -17.25 -12.50 -13.75
C GLU A 378 -16.42 -11.71 -14.76
N ASN A 379 -16.17 -10.43 -14.47
CA ASN A 379 -15.29 -9.61 -15.30
C ASN A 379 -13.84 -10.10 -15.25
N THR A 380 -13.36 -10.60 -14.12
CA THR A 380 -12.01 -11.18 -14.01
C THR A 380 -11.89 -12.44 -14.87
N ILE A 381 -12.86 -13.36 -14.79
CA ILE A 381 -12.90 -14.57 -15.62
C ILE A 381 -12.93 -14.21 -17.11
N GLU A 382 -13.79 -13.27 -17.51
CA GLU A 382 -13.90 -12.85 -18.90
C GLU A 382 -12.63 -12.14 -19.41
N ALA A 383 -12.00 -11.30 -18.60
CA ALA A 383 -10.74 -10.67 -18.97
C ALA A 383 -9.62 -11.72 -19.18
N VAL A 384 -9.51 -12.67 -18.27
CA VAL A 384 -8.56 -13.78 -18.38
C VAL A 384 -8.81 -14.61 -19.65
N ARG A 385 -10.06 -14.93 -19.96
CA ARG A 385 -10.43 -15.64 -21.21
C ARG A 385 -9.94 -14.86 -22.44
N ARG A 386 -10.20 -13.56 -22.51
CA ARG A 386 -9.77 -12.69 -23.61
C ARG A 386 -8.24 -12.60 -23.75
N ILE A 387 -7.54 -12.47 -22.62
CA ILE A 387 -6.06 -12.44 -22.58
C ILE A 387 -5.51 -13.77 -23.13
N LYS A 388 -6.04 -14.92 -22.69
CA LYS A 388 -5.62 -16.23 -23.17
C LYS A 388 -5.85 -16.39 -24.67
N GLU A 389 -7.03 -16.05 -25.18
CA GLU A 389 -7.35 -16.12 -26.61
C GLU A 389 -6.45 -15.22 -27.47
N LEU A 390 -6.05 -14.06 -26.94
CA LEU A 390 -5.14 -13.14 -27.62
C LEU A 390 -3.69 -13.65 -27.65
N LEU A 391 -3.19 -14.16 -26.52
CA LEU A 391 -1.78 -14.54 -26.35
C LEU A 391 -1.47 -16.00 -26.75
N SER A 392 -2.47 -16.84 -26.99
CA SER A 392 -2.28 -18.22 -27.46
C SER A 392 -2.16 -18.32 -28.99
N LYS A 393 -2.28 -17.20 -29.70
CA LYS A 393 -2.12 -17.11 -31.17
C LYS A 393 -0.67 -16.85 -31.54
#